data_b3b08b363de9d5c1030e03ebe6aae69d
#
_entry.id   b3b08b363de9d5c1030e03ebe6aae69d
#
_cell.length_a   1.000
_cell.length_b   1.000
_cell.length_c   1.000
_cell.angle_alpha   90.00
_cell.angle_beta   90.00
_cell.angle_gamma   90.00
#
_symmetry.space_group_name_H-M   'P 1'
#
loop_
_entity.id
_entity.type
_entity.pdbx_description
1 polymer ?
#
loop_
_entity_poly.entity_id
_entity_poly.type
_entity_poly.pdbx_seq_one_letter_code
_entity_poly.pdbx_strand_id
1 'polypeptide(L)'
;TDDGAMKNGWQKIDGTWYFFNDDGMYDSTKKYDEIPGINDDKINGSAGTNNSNTNSNVVEGTYLIEGDTEVTVDQMVAYFEASKKAYPEDVMRKGGAATIRDFCQIYYEEAVAEGIKAEVAFVQAMKETGWLQFTGVVKAEQYNFAGMGATGNSVSGESFKDVREGVRAQIQHLKAYGSTKSLNQTCVDNRFKYVERGSAIYVEWLSIPNNPKKKGWAAAKGYGVDIVKMIQKLKKM
;
A
#
# COMPACT_ATOMS: atom_id res chain seq x y z
N THR A 1 -9.92 -9.64 -27.47
CA THR A 1 -11.04 -10.13 -28.29
C THR A 1 -10.67 -11.50 -28.81
N ASP A 2 -11.66 -12.39 -28.98
CA ASP A 2 -11.47 -13.76 -29.49
C ASP A 2 -10.91 -13.81 -30.94
N ASP A 3 -10.87 -12.66 -31.62
CA ASP A 3 -10.34 -12.47 -32.97
C ASP A 3 -8.90 -11.97 -33.03
N GLY A 4 -8.24 -11.75 -31.88
CA GLY A 4 -6.88 -11.25 -31.78
C GLY A 4 -6.69 -9.81 -32.23
N ALA A 5 -7.76 -9.06 -32.48
CA ALA A 5 -7.67 -7.65 -32.89
C ALA A 5 -7.20 -6.77 -31.72
N MET A 6 -6.19 -5.92 -31.98
CA MET A 6 -5.71 -4.93 -31.04
C MET A 6 -6.80 -3.87 -30.83
N LYS A 7 -7.16 -3.62 -29.58
CA LYS A 7 -8.11 -2.56 -29.22
C LYS A 7 -7.37 -1.31 -28.79
N ASN A 8 -7.79 -0.16 -29.32
CA ASN A 8 -7.35 1.17 -28.90
C ASN A 8 -8.54 1.96 -28.30
N GLY A 9 -8.24 3.13 -27.75
CA GLY A 9 -9.23 3.94 -27.04
C GLY A 9 -9.61 3.38 -25.67
N TRP A 10 -10.73 3.85 -25.14
CA TRP A 10 -11.23 3.44 -23.84
C TRP A 10 -11.80 2.00 -23.86
N GLN A 11 -11.22 1.12 -23.05
CA GLN A 11 -11.63 -0.27 -22.89
C GLN A 11 -11.97 -0.54 -21.42
N LYS A 12 -13.13 -1.18 -21.18
CA LYS A 12 -13.49 -1.63 -19.85
C LYS A 12 -13.08 -3.08 -19.67
N ILE A 13 -12.12 -3.34 -18.78
CA ILE A 13 -11.57 -4.67 -18.47
C ILE A 13 -11.83 -4.92 -16.98
N ASP A 14 -12.53 -5.99 -16.66
CA ASP A 14 -12.90 -6.39 -15.28
C ASP A 14 -13.51 -5.24 -14.45
N GLY A 15 -14.34 -4.42 -15.11
CA GLY A 15 -15.04 -3.31 -14.47
C GLY A 15 -14.24 -2.00 -14.40
N THR A 16 -12.96 -1.99 -14.77
CA THR A 16 -12.07 -0.82 -14.76
C THR A 16 -11.85 -0.31 -16.18
N TRP A 17 -11.85 1.03 -16.35
CA TRP A 17 -11.60 1.66 -17.62
C TRP A 17 -10.10 1.89 -17.83
N TYR A 18 -9.60 1.50 -19.01
CA TYR A 18 -8.23 1.70 -19.49
C TYR A 18 -8.25 2.41 -20.84
N PHE A 19 -7.34 3.33 -21.06
CA PHE A 19 -7.14 3.92 -22.37
C PHE A 19 -5.90 3.31 -23.04
N PHE A 20 -6.08 2.83 -24.27
CA PHE A 20 -4.99 2.33 -25.11
C PHE A 20 -4.82 3.27 -26.30
N ASN A 21 -3.58 3.70 -26.56
CA ASN A 21 -3.25 4.53 -27.72
C ASN A 21 -3.40 3.73 -29.04
N ASP A 22 -3.14 4.38 -30.16
CA ASP A 22 -3.30 3.75 -31.49
C ASP A 22 -2.33 2.57 -31.71
N ASP A 23 -1.23 2.51 -30.96
CA ASP A 23 -0.28 1.39 -30.95
C ASP A 23 -0.71 0.27 -29.99
N GLY A 24 -1.87 0.39 -29.36
CA GLY A 24 -2.38 -0.57 -28.37
C GLY A 24 -1.67 -0.55 -27.02
N MET A 25 -0.84 0.45 -26.77
CA MET A 25 -0.16 0.63 -25.48
C MET A 25 -1.07 1.34 -24.48
N TYR A 26 -1.08 0.89 -23.22
CA TYR A 26 -1.80 1.55 -22.15
C TYR A 26 -1.24 2.96 -21.91
N ASP A 27 -2.12 3.96 -21.91
CA ASP A 27 -1.78 5.35 -21.62
C ASP A 27 -2.36 5.77 -20.27
N SER A 28 -1.47 5.83 -19.27
CA SER A 28 -1.82 6.22 -17.90
C SER A 28 -2.05 7.72 -17.71
N THR A 29 -1.81 8.54 -18.75
CA THR A 29 -2.02 10.00 -18.67
C THR A 29 -3.47 10.40 -18.91
N LYS A 30 -4.26 9.50 -19.51
CA LYS A 30 -5.68 9.73 -19.77
C LYS A 30 -6.50 9.64 -18.49
N LYS A 31 -7.38 10.62 -18.30
CA LYS A 31 -8.19 10.76 -17.09
C LYS A 31 -9.59 10.21 -17.29
N TYR A 32 -10.20 9.82 -16.18
CA TYR A 32 -11.53 9.22 -16.13
C TYR A 32 -12.64 10.13 -16.72
N ASP A 33 -12.50 11.45 -16.58
CA ASP A 33 -13.40 12.48 -17.14
C ASP A 33 -13.35 12.57 -18.69
N GLU A 34 -12.33 11.98 -19.31
CA GLU A 34 -12.20 11.91 -20.77
C GLU A 34 -12.94 10.70 -21.40
N ILE A 35 -13.64 9.88 -20.62
CA ILE A 35 -14.34 8.69 -21.12
C ILE A 35 -15.62 9.11 -21.86
N PRO A 36 -15.78 8.78 -23.15
CA PRO A 36 -16.97 9.15 -23.91
C PRO A 36 -18.25 8.54 -23.30
N GLY A 37 -19.25 9.39 -23.07
CA GLY A 37 -20.57 8.97 -22.56
C GLY A 37 -20.70 8.91 -21.04
N ILE A 38 -19.70 9.30 -20.28
CA ILE A 38 -19.86 9.63 -18.87
C ILE A 38 -20.26 11.12 -18.82
N ASN A 39 -21.56 11.37 -18.72
CA ASN A 39 -22.06 12.73 -18.56
C ASN A 39 -21.85 13.22 -17.14
N ASP A 40 -21.35 14.44 -16.97
CA ASP A 40 -21.13 15.15 -15.71
C ASP A 40 -22.39 15.36 -14.85
N ASP A 41 -23.60 15.05 -15.36
CA ASP A 41 -24.87 15.25 -14.68
C ASP A 41 -25.09 14.37 -13.43
N LYS A 42 -24.15 13.47 -13.13
CA LYS A 42 -24.19 12.65 -11.89
C LYS A 42 -23.26 13.13 -10.78
N ILE A 43 -22.44 14.14 -11.01
CA ILE A 43 -21.50 14.68 -10.02
C ILE A 43 -22.08 15.88 -9.27
N ASN A 44 -23.09 16.58 -9.84
CA ASN A 44 -23.77 17.73 -9.22
C ASN A 44 -25.28 17.47 -9.06
N GLY A 45 -25.64 16.45 -8.31
CA GLY A 45 -27.04 16.20 -7.92
C GLY A 45 -27.46 17.08 -6.78
N SER A 46 -28.10 18.20 -7.14
CA SER A 46 -28.96 18.98 -6.23
C SER A 46 -30.02 18.09 -5.57
N ALA A 47 -30.31 18.41 -4.32
CA ALA A 47 -31.23 17.74 -3.42
C ALA A 47 -32.52 17.25 -4.06
N GLY A 48 -32.70 15.94 -4.08
CA GLY A 48 -33.98 15.25 -4.26
C GLY A 48 -34.06 14.12 -3.25
N THR A 49 -34.92 14.29 -2.25
CA THR A 49 -35.24 13.36 -1.20
C THR A 49 -35.63 11.98 -1.79
N ASN A 50 -34.79 10.97 -1.57
CA ASN A 50 -35.25 9.60 -1.41
C ASN A 50 -34.36 8.87 -0.42
N ASN A 51 -35.00 8.51 0.66
CA ASN A 51 -34.51 7.80 1.82
C ASN A 51 -34.10 6.37 1.45
N SER A 52 -32.82 6.12 1.26
CA SER A 52 -32.24 4.79 1.42
C SER A 52 -30.89 4.93 2.14
N ASN A 53 -30.97 4.71 3.43
CA ASN A 53 -29.90 4.76 4.40
C ASN A 53 -28.90 3.62 4.13
N THR A 54 -28.04 3.73 3.13
CA THR A 54 -26.85 2.91 2.97
C THR A 54 -25.66 3.81 3.36
N ASN A 55 -25.30 3.74 4.64
CA ASN A 55 -24.05 4.31 5.16
C ASN A 55 -22.85 3.53 4.54
N SER A 56 -22.62 3.72 3.25
CA SER A 56 -21.48 3.13 2.56
C SER A 56 -20.23 3.85 3.01
N ASN A 57 -19.45 3.20 3.90
CA ASN A 57 -18.11 3.67 4.28
C ASN A 57 -17.07 3.41 3.18
N VAL A 58 -17.47 2.88 2.03
CA VAL A 58 -16.59 2.60 0.90
C VAL A 58 -16.04 3.92 0.37
N VAL A 59 -14.73 3.96 0.11
CA VAL A 59 -14.06 5.10 -0.53
C VAL A 59 -13.52 4.68 -1.89
N GLU A 60 -13.39 5.64 -2.78
CA GLU A 60 -12.71 5.43 -4.05
C GLU A 60 -11.24 5.09 -3.81
N GLY A 61 -10.70 4.13 -4.56
CA GLY A 61 -9.28 3.78 -4.54
C GLY A 61 -8.55 4.62 -5.59
N THR A 62 -7.50 5.31 -5.17
CA THR A 62 -6.73 6.20 -6.04
C THR A 62 -5.24 5.89 -6.05
N TYR A 63 -4.69 5.28 -5.00
CA TYR A 63 -3.27 5.00 -4.89
C TYR A 63 -2.98 3.50 -4.93
N LEU A 64 -2.44 3.00 -6.04
CA LEU A 64 -2.10 1.58 -6.20
C LEU A 64 -0.98 1.17 -5.24
N ILE A 65 -1.08 -0.05 -4.71
CA ILE A 65 -0.03 -0.68 -3.90
C ILE A 65 1.09 -1.22 -4.80
N GLU A 66 0.72 -1.88 -5.91
CA GLU A 66 1.65 -2.42 -6.91
C GLU A 66 2.06 -1.32 -7.90
N GLY A 67 3.32 -1.34 -8.35
CA GLY A 67 3.85 -0.46 -9.37
C GLY A 67 5.26 0.05 -9.05
N ASP A 68 5.73 0.95 -9.92
CA ASP A 68 7.05 1.57 -9.75
C ASP A 68 7.06 2.52 -8.55
N THR A 69 8.17 2.49 -7.81
CA THR A 69 8.41 3.41 -6.69
C THR A 69 8.59 4.84 -7.21
N GLU A 70 7.90 5.79 -6.58
CA GLU A 70 7.85 7.20 -7.00
C GLU A 70 8.66 8.13 -6.08
N VAL A 71 9.41 7.56 -5.14
CA VAL A 71 10.25 8.29 -4.17
C VAL A 71 11.68 7.78 -4.19
N THR A 72 12.60 8.60 -3.73
CA THR A 72 14.01 8.24 -3.56
C THR A 72 14.30 7.85 -2.11
N VAL A 73 15.43 7.15 -1.91
CA VAL A 73 15.93 6.86 -0.56
C VAL A 73 16.20 8.15 0.23
N ASP A 74 16.70 9.21 -0.44
CA ASP A 74 16.93 10.49 0.21
C ASP A 74 15.64 11.14 0.72
N GLN A 75 14.57 11.07 -0.05
CA GLN A 75 13.25 11.54 0.41
C GLN A 75 12.74 10.74 1.61
N MET A 76 12.92 9.41 1.61
CA MET A 76 12.51 8.56 2.73
C MET A 76 13.31 8.90 4.00
N VAL A 77 14.63 9.14 3.89
CA VAL A 77 15.48 9.59 4.99
C VAL A 77 15.00 10.94 5.51
N ALA A 78 14.84 11.94 4.64
CA ALA A 78 14.39 13.28 5.01
C ALA A 78 13.00 13.23 5.69
N TYR A 79 12.11 12.36 5.22
CA TYR A 79 10.79 12.17 5.81
C TYR A 79 10.86 11.64 7.25
N PHE A 80 11.72 10.64 7.49
CA PHE A 80 11.95 10.14 8.85
C PHE A 80 12.54 11.22 9.76
N GLU A 81 13.59 11.91 9.31
CA GLU A 81 14.28 12.97 10.07
C GLU A 81 13.34 14.13 10.42
N ALA A 82 12.42 14.49 9.52
CA ALA A 82 11.39 15.50 9.77
C ALA A 82 10.46 15.14 10.94
N SER A 83 10.33 13.86 11.28
CA SER A 83 9.57 13.40 12.46
C SER A 83 10.22 13.77 13.78
N LYS A 84 11.53 14.07 13.78
CA LYS A 84 12.36 14.33 14.97
C LYS A 84 12.40 13.17 15.97
N LYS A 85 12.11 11.96 15.51
CA LYS A 85 12.21 10.74 16.34
C LYS A 85 13.60 10.14 16.21
N ALA A 86 14.08 9.57 17.32
CA ALA A 86 15.36 8.88 17.33
C ALA A 86 15.27 7.57 16.53
N TYR A 87 16.29 7.31 15.72
CA TYR A 87 16.46 6.01 15.08
C TYR A 87 16.98 5.00 16.12
N PRO A 88 16.38 3.79 16.26
CA PRO A 88 16.79 2.80 17.25
C PRO A 88 18.05 2.04 16.78
N GLU A 89 19.16 2.77 16.65
CA GLU A 89 20.40 2.33 16.00
C GLU A 89 20.94 1.01 16.57
N ASP A 90 20.97 0.88 17.91
CA ASP A 90 21.57 -0.29 18.57
C ASP A 90 20.89 -1.61 18.19
N VAL A 91 19.57 -1.58 18.04
CA VAL A 91 18.77 -2.75 17.65
C VAL A 91 18.86 -2.97 16.14
N MET A 92 18.65 -1.91 15.36
CA MET A 92 18.61 -2.02 13.89
C MET A 92 19.98 -2.39 13.30
N ARG A 93 21.09 -1.95 13.89
CA ARG A 93 22.44 -2.34 13.51
C ARG A 93 22.65 -3.86 13.61
N LYS A 94 22.12 -4.49 14.66
CA LYS A 94 22.19 -5.95 14.82
C LYS A 94 21.40 -6.68 13.73
N GLY A 95 20.36 -6.06 13.22
CA GLY A 95 19.52 -6.55 12.10
C GLY A 95 20.04 -6.14 10.72
N GLY A 96 21.21 -5.50 10.60
CA GLY A 96 21.82 -5.14 9.32
C GLY A 96 21.44 -3.77 8.77
N ALA A 97 20.84 -2.87 9.57
CA ALA A 97 20.51 -1.50 9.19
C ALA A 97 21.09 -0.52 10.24
N ALA A 98 22.37 -0.21 10.12
CA ALA A 98 23.08 0.61 11.11
C ALA A 98 22.58 2.06 11.16
N THR A 99 22.09 2.57 10.05
CA THR A 99 21.60 3.94 9.89
C THR A 99 20.19 3.95 9.33
N ILE A 100 19.49 5.09 9.50
CA ILE A 100 18.18 5.29 8.84
C ILE A 100 18.31 5.17 7.32
N ARG A 101 19.43 5.54 6.73
CA ARG A 101 19.69 5.38 5.29
C ARG A 101 19.73 3.90 4.90
N ASP A 102 20.42 3.05 5.66
CA ASP A 102 20.44 1.60 5.41
C ASP A 102 19.04 1.02 5.48
N PHE A 103 18.25 1.45 6.46
CA PHE A 103 16.86 1.04 6.62
C PHE A 103 15.99 1.44 5.42
N CYS A 104 16.07 2.69 4.99
CA CYS A 104 15.35 3.17 3.81
C CYS A 104 15.79 2.46 2.53
N GLN A 105 17.10 2.20 2.38
CA GLN A 105 17.64 1.45 1.25
C GLN A 105 17.09 0.03 1.18
N ILE A 106 16.99 -0.66 2.33
CA ILE A 106 16.39 -2.01 2.40
C ILE A 106 14.92 -1.96 1.97
N TYR A 107 14.12 -0.99 2.43
CA TYR A 107 12.73 -0.82 1.98
C TYR A 107 12.63 -0.61 0.48
N TYR A 108 13.48 0.24 -0.07
CA TYR A 108 13.50 0.53 -1.50
C TYR A 108 13.81 -0.74 -2.32
N GLU A 109 14.88 -1.45 -1.96
CA GLU A 109 15.34 -2.65 -2.67
C GLU A 109 14.30 -3.78 -2.62
N GLU A 110 13.78 -4.10 -1.44
CA GLU A 110 12.82 -5.17 -1.27
C GLU A 110 11.48 -4.86 -1.96
N ALA A 111 11.04 -3.60 -1.94
CA ALA A 111 9.82 -3.17 -2.61
C ALA A 111 9.95 -3.26 -4.13
N VAL A 112 11.03 -2.73 -4.69
CA VAL A 112 11.33 -2.82 -6.13
C VAL A 112 11.44 -4.28 -6.57
N ALA A 113 12.12 -5.13 -5.80
CA ALA A 113 12.27 -6.55 -6.11
C ALA A 113 10.91 -7.28 -6.19
N GLU A 114 9.93 -6.90 -5.38
CA GLU A 114 8.58 -7.49 -5.39
C GLU A 114 7.58 -6.75 -6.29
N GLY A 115 7.96 -5.61 -6.88
CA GLY A 115 7.06 -4.78 -7.70
C GLY A 115 6.00 -4.03 -6.89
N ILE A 116 6.32 -3.71 -5.65
CA ILE A 116 5.48 -2.93 -4.73
C ILE A 116 6.09 -1.54 -4.57
N LYS A 117 5.26 -0.51 -4.46
CA LYS A 117 5.73 0.86 -4.25
C LYS A 117 6.37 0.99 -2.86
N ALA A 118 7.66 1.39 -2.81
CA ALA A 118 8.41 1.50 -1.56
C ALA A 118 7.78 2.49 -0.58
N GLU A 119 7.26 3.61 -1.07
CA GLU A 119 6.57 4.62 -0.26
C GLU A 119 5.36 4.06 0.49
N VAL A 120 4.67 3.08 -0.07
CA VAL A 120 3.52 2.43 0.59
C VAL A 120 4.00 1.64 1.80
N ALA A 121 4.96 0.75 1.60
CA ALA A 121 5.49 -0.10 2.67
C ALA A 121 6.18 0.72 3.76
N PHE A 122 7.02 1.69 3.37
CA PHE A 122 7.78 2.52 4.29
C PHE A 122 6.86 3.40 5.16
N VAL A 123 5.90 4.09 4.55
CA VAL A 123 4.96 4.95 5.29
C VAL A 123 4.08 4.12 6.22
N GLN A 124 3.64 2.94 5.78
CA GLN A 124 2.92 2.02 6.63
C GLN A 124 3.75 1.64 7.87
N ALA A 125 5.02 1.29 7.69
CA ALA A 125 5.91 0.98 8.81
C ALA A 125 6.06 2.16 9.79
N MET A 126 6.20 3.39 9.28
CA MET A 126 6.23 4.58 10.15
C MET A 126 4.95 4.73 10.97
N LYS A 127 3.80 4.46 10.37
CA LYS A 127 2.50 4.50 11.05
C LYS A 127 2.37 3.39 12.11
N GLU A 128 2.69 2.15 11.76
CA GLU A 128 2.51 0.98 12.63
C GLU A 128 3.47 0.97 13.82
N THR A 129 4.71 1.43 13.63
CA THR A 129 5.73 1.45 14.70
C THR A 129 5.79 2.77 15.47
N GLY A 130 4.96 3.75 15.12
CA GLY A 130 5.06 5.10 15.67
C GLY A 130 6.42 5.73 15.38
N TRP A 131 6.87 5.69 14.10
CA TRP A 131 8.18 6.18 13.67
C TRP A 131 9.33 5.40 14.31
N LEU A 132 9.28 4.08 14.27
CA LEU A 132 10.27 3.14 14.82
C LEU A 132 10.46 3.25 16.35
N GLN A 133 9.49 3.78 17.09
CA GLN A 133 9.57 3.88 18.55
C GLN A 133 9.05 2.62 19.27
N PHE A 134 8.29 1.76 18.60
CA PHE A 134 7.82 0.47 19.11
C PHE A 134 7.21 0.54 20.52
N THR A 135 6.29 1.50 20.74
CA THR A 135 5.65 1.72 22.03
C THR A 135 4.54 0.69 22.37
N GLY A 136 4.19 -0.16 21.40
CA GLY A 136 3.17 -1.20 21.54
C GLY A 136 3.70 -2.54 22.05
N VAL A 137 2.94 -3.61 21.74
CA VAL A 137 3.29 -4.99 22.10
C VAL A 137 4.44 -5.57 21.27
N VAL A 138 4.58 -5.14 20.02
CA VAL A 138 5.70 -5.49 19.14
C VAL A 138 6.95 -4.73 19.60
N LYS A 139 8.07 -5.43 19.75
CA LYS A 139 9.37 -4.85 20.12
C LYS A 139 10.28 -4.70 18.92
N ALA A 140 11.23 -3.76 18.99
CA ALA A 140 12.15 -3.48 17.90
C ALA A 140 12.98 -4.71 17.49
N GLU A 141 13.35 -5.55 18.45
CA GLU A 141 14.13 -6.78 18.27
C GLU A 141 13.39 -7.85 17.46
N GLN A 142 12.07 -7.70 17.27
CA GLN A 142 11.29 -8.62 16.41
C GLN A 142 11.41 -8.29 14.93
N TYR A 143 11.96 -7.12 14.56
CA TYR A 143 12.02 -6.61 13.18
C TYR A 143 10.68 -6.68 12.43
N ASN A 144 9.57 -6.59 13.19
CA ASN A 144 8.21 -6.62 12.68
C ASN A 144 7.68 -5.19 12.55
N PHE A 145 7.85 -4.61 11.35
CA PHE A 145 7.56 -3.20 11.11
C PHE A 145 6.09 -2.90 10.81
N ALA A 146 5.26 -3.92 10.74
CA ALA A 146 3.86 -3.78 10.36
C ALA A 146 2.88 -4.47 11.34
N GLY A 147 3.34 -4.87 12.51
CA GLY A 147 2.53 -5.51 13.53
C GLY A 147 1.93 -6.85 13.10
N MET A 148 2.55 -7.53 12.13
CA MET A 148 2.02 -8.79 11.60
C MET A 148 1.87 -9.83 12.70
N GLY A 149 0.69 -10.47 12.76
CA GLY A 149 0.37 -11.47 13.76
C GLY A 149 0.12 -10.94 15.18
N ALA A 150 0.31 -9.65 15.43
CA ALA A 150 -0.03 -9.05 16.70
C ALA A 150 -1.56 -8.96 16.86
N THR A 151 -2.09 -9.51 17.95
CA THR A 151 -3.47 -9.32 18.37
C THR A 151 -3.46 -8.63 19.73
N GLY A 152 -4.26 -7.57 19.91
CA GLY A 152 -4.19 -6.63 21.01
C GLY A 152 -4.19 -7.19 22.46
N ASN A 153 -4.26 -8.50 22.65
CA ASN A 153 -4.31 -9.17 23.95
C ASN A 153 -2.98 -9.88 24.30
N SER A 154 -1.87 -9.12 24.32
CA SER A 154 -0.54 -9.62 24.72
C SER A 154 0.15 -10.58 23.74
N VAL A 155 -0.38 -10.76 22.51
CA VAL A 155 0.31 -11.50 21.46
C VAL A 155 1.26 -10.56 20.73
N SER A 156 2.57 -10.77 20.90
CA SER A 156 3.63 -9.89 20.41
C SER A 156 3.81 -9.88 18.87
N GLY A 157 3.04 -10.70 18.15
CA GLY A 157 3.18 -10.84 16.70
C GLY A 157 4.38 -11.70 16.28
N GLU A 158 4.67 -11.70 14.99
CA GLU A 158 5.77 -12.45 14.41
C GLU A 158 7.13 -11.78 14.70
N SER A 159 8.19 -12.59 14.63
CA SER A 159 9.58 -12.13 14.71
C SER A 159 10.35 -12.61 13.50
N PHE A 160 11.24 -11.77 12.99
CA PHE A 160 12.07 -12.04 11.82
C PHE A 160 13.54 -12.05 12.23
N LYS A 161 14.39 -12.71 11.45
CA LYS A 161 15.82 -12.89 11.80
C LYS A 161 16.62 -11.59 11.74
N ASP A 162 16.24 -10.69 10.82
CA ASP A 162 16.92 -9.42 10.57
C ASP A 162 15.95 -8.38 9.98
N VAL A 163 16.42 -7.14 9.82
CA VAL A 163 15.64 -6.03 9.26
C VAL A 163 15.13 -6.35 7.85
N ARG A 164 15.99 -6.92 6.99
CA ARG A 164 15.64 -7.21 5.59
C ARG A 164 14.51 -8.24 5.49
N GLU A 165 14.57 -9.30 6.29
CA GLU A 165 13.51 -10.31 6.30
C GLU A 165 12.18 -9.74 6.80
N GLY A 166 12.19 -8.91 7.85
CA GLY A 166 10.99 -8.25 8.34
C GLY A 166 10.38 -7.29 7.34
N VAL A 167 11.21 -6.51 6.65
CA VAL A 167 10.78 -5.62 5.54
C VAL A 167 10.20 -6.44 4.39
N ARG A 168 10.89 -7.51 3.96
CA ARG A 168 10.40 -8.41 2.90
C ARG A 168 9.05 -9.03 3.25
N ALA A 169 8.89 -9.50 4.48
CA ALA A 169 7.64 -10.10 4.92
C ALA A 169 6.47 -9.09 4.83
N GLN A 170 6.67 -7.85 5.27
CA GLN A 170 5.66 -6.79 5.15
C GLN A 170 5.31 -6.51 3.67
N ILE A 171 6.32 -6.39 2.81
CA ILE A 171 6.14 -6.12 1.37
C ILE A 171 5.39 -7.27 0.69
N GLN A 172 5.72 -8.51 1.01
CA GLN A 172 5.02 -9.70 0.51
C GLN A 172 3.57 -9.73 0.99
N HIS A 173 3.31 -9.33 2.22
CA HIS A 173 1.95 -9.22 2.75
C HIS A 173 1.15 -8.11 2.03
N LEU A 174 1.77 -6.96 1.76
CA LEU A 174 1.16 -5.91 0.92
C LEU A 174 0.90 -6.41 -0.50
N LYS A 175 1.83 -7.18 -1.09
CA LYS A 175 1.62 -7.81 -2.40
C LYS A 175 0.47 -8.81 -2.39
N ALA A 176 0.26 -9.51 -1.28
CA ALA A 176 -0.89 -10.40 -1.14
C ALA A 176 -2.21 -9.62 -1.27
N TYR A 177 -2.34 -8.46 -0.63
CA TYR A 177 -3.51 -7.58 -0.78
C TYR A 177 -3.57 -6.91 -2.15
N GLY A 178 -2.45 -6.36 -2.62
CA GLY A 178 -2.39 -5.49 -3.79
C GLY A 178 -2.39 -6.21 -5.14
N SER A 179 -2.08 -7.52 -5.17
CA SER A 179 -1.85 -8.22 -6.44
C SER A 179 -2.24 -9.70 -6.37
N THR A 180 -2.59 -10.26 -7.53
CA THR A 180 -2.74 -11.71 -7.71
C THR A 180 -1.49 -12.37 -8.30
N LYS A 181 -0.48 -11.58 -8.70
CA LYS A 181 0.78 -12.07 -9.28
C LYS A 181 1.59 -12.85 -8.24
N SER A 182 2.37 -13.82 -8.69
CA SER A 182 3.28 -14.59 -7.83
C SER A 182 4.32 -13.67 -7.16
N LEU A 183 4.88 -14.12 -6.04
CA LEU A 183 6.05 -13.48 -5.44
C LEU A 183 7.25 -13.62 -6.38
N ASN A 184 8.10 -12.60 -6.41
CA ASN A 184 9.35 -12.60 -7.16
C ASN A 184 10.50 -13.19 -6.33
N GLN A 185 10.37 -13.20 -5.01
CA GLN A 185 11.36 -13.71 -4.07
C GLN A 185 10.78 -14.86 -3.23
N THR A 186 11.65 -15.62 -2.57
CA THR A 186 11.23 -16.65 -1.59
C THR A 186 10.32 -16.04 -0.54
N CYS A 187 9.18 -16.70 -0.31
CA CYS A 187 8.20 -16.26 0.68
C CYS A 187 8.77 -16.37 2.10
N VAL A 188 8.78 -15.25 2.82
CA VAL A 188 9.12 -15.17 4.25
C VAL A 188 7.94 -14.70 5.09
N ASP A 189 6.83 -14.33 4.46
CA ASP A 189 5.59 -13.98 5.13
C ASP A 189 4.76 -15.23 5.42
N ASN A 190 4.79 -15.69 6.67
CA ASN A 190 4.01 -16.85 7.13
C ASN A 190 2.49 -16.65 7.00
N ARG A 191 2.04 -15.41 6.88
CA ARG A 191 0.63 -15.03 6.80
C ARG A 191 0.14 -14.81 5.37
N PHE A 192 1.03 -14.83 4.37
CA PHE A 192 0.72 -14.61 2.97
C PHE A 192 -0.48 -15.44 2.48
N LYS A 193 -0.51 -16.71 2.87
CA LYS A 193 -1.57 -17.67 2.48
C LYS A 193 -2.96 -17.38 3.05
N TYR A 194 -3.05 -16.54 4.08
CA TYR A 194 -4.33 -16.20 4.71
C TYR A 194 -4.99 -14.96 4.10
N VAL A 195 -4.30 -14.24 3.23
CA VAL A 195 -4.82 -13.06 2.54
C VAL A 195 -5.57 -13.50 1.28
N GLU A 196 -6.80 -13.01 1.11
CA GLU A 196 -7.49 -13.11 -0.18
C GLU A 196 -6.76 -12.23 -1.20
N ARG A 197 -6.13 -12.87 -2.18
CA ARG A 197 -5.24 -12.23 -3.14
C ARG A 197 -5.96 -11.18 -3.97
N GLY A 198 -5.33 -9.98 -4.11
CA GLY A 198 -5.90 -8.87 -4.87
C GLY A 198 -7.17 -8.28 -4.26
N SER A 199 -7.39 -8.47 -2.96
CA SER A 199 -8.58 -7.97 -2.28
C SER A 199 -8.53 -6.47 -1.97
N ALA A 200 -7.35 -5.85 -1.98
CA ALA A 200 -7.13 -4.42 -1.73
C ALA A 200 -6.02 -3.88 -2.63
N ILE A 201 -6.31 -3.68 -3.92
CA ILE A 201 -5.32 -3.18 -4.90
C ILE A 201 -4.93 -1.72 -4.67
N TYR A 202 -5.78 -0.95 -4.00
CA TYR A 202 -5.51 0.43 -3.61
C TYR A 202 -5.17 0.54 -2.13
N VAL A 203 -4.30 1.47 -1.77
CA VAL A 203 -3.88 1.74 -0.38
C VAL A 203 -5.09 2.10 0.49
N GLU A 204 -6.05 2.89 -0.01
CA GLU A 204 -7.27 3.25 0.69
C GLU A 204 -8.09 2.02 1.13
N TRP A 205 -8.01 0.94 0.35
CA TRP A 205 -8.73 -0.31 0.61
C TRP A 205 -8.04 -1.23 1.62
N LEU A 206 -6.86 -0.86 2.12
CA LEU A 206 -6.27 -1.52 3.29
C LEU A 206 -7.11 -1.31 4.57
N SER A 207 -8.00 -0.33 4.56
CA SER A 207 -9.04 -0.18 5.59
C SER A 207 -10.25 -1.05 5.27
N ILE A 208 -10.55 -2.06 6.10
CA ILE A 208 -11.70 -2.97 5.90
C ILE A 208 -13.02 -2.22 5.71
N PRO A 209 -13.37 -1.19 6.53
CA PRO A 209 -14.60 -0.43 6.33
C PRO A 209 -14.66 0.33 5.01
N ASN A 210 -13.52 0.73 4.44
CA ASN A 210 -13.43 1.52 3.22
C ASN A 210 -13.34 0.67 1.95
N ASN A 211 -12.99 -0.60 2.08
CA ASN A 211 -12.87 -1.55 0.97
C ASN A 211 -14.26 -2.03 0.51
N PRO A 212 -14.56 -2.01 -0.79
CA PRO A 212 -15.83 -2.52 -1.31
C PRO A 212 -16.06 -4.01 -1.03
N LYS A 213 -14.98 -4.81 -0.98
CA LYS A 213 -15.03 -6.24 -0.64
C LYS A 213 -15.05 -6.53 0.86
N LYS A 214 -14.97 -5.49 1.72
CA LYS A 214 -14.85 -5.64 3.18
C LYS A 214 -13.67 -6.52 3.60
N LYS A 215 -12.59 -6.46 2.86
CA LYS A 215 -11.29 -7.09 3.12
C LYS A 215 -10.25 -6.00 3.32
N GLY A 216 -9.14 -6.30 3.97
CA GLY A 216 -8.08 -5.32 4.16
C GLY A 216 -7.18 -5.65 5.35
N TRP A 217 -6.23 -4.77 5.57
CA TRP A 217 -5.21 -4.87 6.60
C TRP A 217 -5.76 -4.50 7.99
N ALA A 218 -6.48 -3.39 8.08
CA ALA A 218 -6.88 -2.80 9.35
C ALA A 218 -8.39 -2.62 9.47
N ALA A 219 -8.92 -2.86 10.67
CA ALA A 219 -10.32 -2.60 11.01
C ALA A 219 -10.63 -1.10 11.17
N ALA A 220 -9.63 -0.25 11.32
CA ALA A 220 -9.80 1.18 11.49
C ALA A 220 -10.30 1.86 10.21
N LYS A 221 -11.39 2.61 10.32
CA LYS A 221 -11.88 3.45 9.22
C LYS A 221 -10.86 4.54 8.89
N GLY A 222 -10.60 4.75 7.59
CA GLY A 222 -9.67 5.77 7.12
C GLY A 222 -8.20 5.38 7.18
N TYR A 223 -7.86 4.20 7.65
CA TYR A 223 -6.48 3.73 7.76
C TYR A 223 -5.66 3.95 6.47
N GLY A 224 -6.15 3.45 5.35
CA GLY A 224 -5.46 3.59 4.06
C GLY A 224 -5.46 5.04 3.54
N VAL A 225 -6.53 5.79 3.77
CA VAL A 225 -6.60 7.22 3.43
C VAL A 225 -5.50 8.01 4.16
N ASP A 226 -5.25 7.69 5.44
CA ASP A 226 -4.17 8.34 6.20
C ASP A 226 -2.79 7.97 5.64
N ILE A 227 -2.59 6.70 5.23
CA ILE A 227 -1.34 6.28 4.58
C ILE A 227 -1.13 7.10 3.29
N VAL A 228 -2.15 7.26 2.44
CA VAL A 228 -2.04 8.08 1.22
C VAL A 228 -1.65 9.52 1.54
N LYS A 229 -2.25 10.14 2.56
CA LYS A 229 -1.85 11.49 3.01
C LYS A 229 -0.39 11.55 3.47
N MET A 230 0.09 10.52 4.15
CA MET A 230 1.49 10.41 4.56
C MET A 230 2.43 10.24 3.36
N ILE A 231 2.06 9.41 2.37
CA ILE A 231 2.80 9.27 1.11
C ILE A 231 2.91 10.62 0.38
N GLN A 232 1.81 11.37 0.29
CA GLN A 232 1.82 12.69 -0.34
C GLN A 232 2.76 13.69 0.36
N LYS A 233 2.96 13.56 1.68
CA LYS A 233 3.95 14.36 2.42
C LYS A 233 5.37 13.88 2.11
N LEU A 234 5.61 12.57 2.11
CA LEU A 234 6.90 11.98 1.77
C LEU A 234 7.38 12.43 0.37
N LYS A 235 6.49 12.44 -0.61
CA LYS A 235 6.80 12.86 -2.01
C LYS A 235 7.21 14.33 -2.14
N LYS A 236 7.01 15.15 -1.11
CA LYS A 236 7.36 16.59 -1.09
C LYS A 236 8.67 16.89 -0.33
N MET A 237 9.38 15.87 0.14
CA MET A 237 10.67 16.01 0.82
C MET A 237 11.82 16.34 -0.12
#